data_1591164aa045746635f1b0203747b80f
#
_entry.id   1591164aa045746635f1b0203747b80f
#
_cell.length_a   1.000
_cell.length_b   1.000
_cell.length_c   1.000
_cell.angle_alpha   90.00
_cell.angle_beta   90.00
_cell.angle_gamma   90.00
#
_symmetry.space_group_name_H-M   'P 1'
#
loop_
_entity.id
_entity.type
_entity.pdbx_description
1 polymer ?
#
loop_
_entity_poly.entity_id
_entity_poly.type
_entity_poly.pdbx_seq_one_letter_code
_entity_poly.pdbx_strand_id
1 'polypeptide(L)'
;MVRPSTSQSSSKAMPPSKPGNGKRSGLLRGFFALRHSRDGIVATWREESAFRQEVCIAVVLLPIAFLMPVTSAERVLLAASVLLVLLVELINSSIEAAIDRISLERHELSGRAKDCGSAAVTVALVIGVMTWSVICGPLAWQWLRAHL
;
A
#
# COMPACT_ATOMS: atom_id res chain seq x y z
N MET A 1 -24.52 -18.97 -68.87
CA MET A 1 -23.06 -19.07 -68.75
C MET A 1 -22.68 -18.32 -67.48
N VAL A 2 -22.61 -19.04 -66.29
CA VAL A 2 -22.39 -18.44 -64.97
C VAL A 2 -20.99 -18.81 -64.53
N ARG A 3 -20.17 -17.80 -64.23
CA ARG A 3 -18.79 -18.02 -63.69
C ARG A 3 -18.87 -18.20 -62.17
N PRO A 4 -18.23 -19.16 -61.55
CA PRO A 4 -18.13 -19.24 -60.11
C PRO A 4 -17.02 -18.30 -59.64
N SER A 5 -17.36 -17.47 -58.62
CA SER A 5 -16.43 -16.62 -57.89
C SER A 5 -15.69 -17.43 -56.83
N THR A 6 -14.41 -17.64 -56.98
CA THR A 6 -13.52 -18.23 -55.97
C THR A 6 -13.21 -17.15 -54.93
N SER A 7 -13.82 -17.25 -53.74
CA SER A 7 -13.38 -16.47 -52.57
C SER A 7 -12.12 -17.07 -51.96
N GLN A 8 -11.00 -16.42 -52.15
CA GLN A 8 -9.77 -16.77 -51.44
C GLN A 8 -9.88 -16.27 -49.99
N SER A 9 -10.06 -17.23 -49.07
CA SER A 9 -9.93 -17.02 -47.65
C SER A 9 -8.43 -16.72 -47.34
N SER A 10 -8.12 -15.44 -47.10
CA SER A 10 -6.81 -15.04 -46.61
C SER A 10 -6.65 -15.47 -45.14
N SER A 11 -5.98 -16.60 -44.93
CA SER A 11 -5.55 -17.05 -43.61
C SER A 11 -4.51 -16.04 -43.08
N LYS A 12 -4.97 -15.12 -42.24
CA LYS A 12 -4.10 -14.18 -41.52
C LYS A 12 -3.26 -14.95 -40.51
N ALA A 13 -2.01 -15.25 -40.87
CA ALA A 13 -1.05 -15.93 -40.00
C ALA A 13 -0.90 -15.12 -38.69
N MET A 14 -1.17 -15.80 -37.56
CA MET A 14 -0.99 -15.26 -36.23
C MET A 14 0.50 -14.94 -36.00
N PRO A 15 0.86 -13.76 -35.50
CA PRO A 15 2.26 -13.43 -35.25
C PRO A 15 2.84 -14.41 -34.22
N PRO A 16 4.14 -14.76 -34.33
CA PRO A 16 4.79 -15.71 -33.43
C PRO A 16 4.68 -15.21 -31.98
N SER A 17 4.27 -16.11 -31.07
CA SER A 17 4.23 -15.86 -29.64
C SER A 17 5.62 -15.41 -29.15
N LYS A 18 5.67 -14.28 -28.42
CA LYS A 18 6.90 -13.79 -27.81
C LYS A 18 7.55 -14.90 -26.98
N PRO A 19 8.87 -15.10 -27.06
CA PRO A 19 9.56 -16.12 -26.29
C PRO A 19 9.28 -15.93 -24.83
N GLY A 20 8.86 -17.02 -24.17
CA GLY A 20 8.50 -17.04 -22.76
C GLY A 20 9.59 -16.42 -21.90
N ASN A 21 9.16 -15.57 -20.97
CA ASN A 21 10.02 -14.92 -19.98
C ASN A 21 10.81 -16.00 -19.22
N GLY A 22 12.08 -16.21 -19.61
CA GLY A 22 12.98 -17.16 -18.95
C GLY A 22 12.94 -16.90 -17.43
N LYS A 23 12.83 -17.97 -16.64
CA LYS A 23 12.83 -17.94 -15.17
C LYS A 23 14.08 -17.22 -14.68
N ARG A 24 13.98 -15.90 -14.42
CA ARG A 24 15.05 -15.12 -13.82
C ARG A 24 15.42 -15.73 -12.47
N SER A 25 16.71 -15.86 -12.16
CA SER A 25 17.19 -16.44 -10.90
C SER A 25 16.59 -15.72 -9.69
N GLY A 26 16.38 -16.44 -8.56
CA GLY A 26 15.68 -15.91 -7.39
C GLY A 26 16.24 -14.59 -6.86
N LEU A 27 17.56 -14.38 -6.90
CA LEU A 27 18.22 -13.15 -6.47
C LEU A 27 17.89 -11.95 -7.36
N LEU A 28 17.84 -12.12 -8.69
CA LEU A 28 17.42 -11.07 -9.60
C LEU A 28 15.95 -10.68 -9.41
N ARG A 29 15.07 -11.64 -9.09
CA ARG A 29 13.67 -11.33 -8.74
C ARG A 29 13.58 -10.47 -7.48
N GLY A 30 14.38 -10.77 -6.44
CA GLY A 30 14.42 -9.97 -5.21
C GLY A 30 14.85 -8.53 -5.50
N PHE A 31 15.89 -8.34 -6.31
CA PHE A 31 16.35 -7.00 -6.69
C PHE A 31 15.28 -6.19 -7.46
N PHE A 32 14.61 -6.82 -8.43
CA PHE A 32 13.53 -6.15 -9.17
C PHE A 32 12.32 -5.87 -8.26
N ALA A 33 11.99 -6.76 -7.32
CA ALA A 33 10.92 -6.53 -6.35
C ALA A 33 11.23 -5.30 -5.48
N LEU A 34 12.46 -5.18 -4.96
CA LEU A 34 12.88 -4.01 -4.18
C LEU A 34 12.81 -2.71 -4.98
N ARG A 35 13.21 -2.75 -6.26
CA ARG A 35 13.09 -1.57 -7.14
C ARG A 35 11.64 -1.17 -7.32
N HIS A 36 10.74 -2.11 -7.61
CA HIS A 36 9.31 -1.82 -7.75
C HIS A 36 8.69 -1.31 -6.44
N SER A 37 9.10 -1.87 -5.29
CA SER A 37 8.66 -1.37 -3.97
C SER A 37 9.09 0.08 -3.74
N ARG A 38 10.35 0.42 -4.06
CA ARG A 38 10.84 1.79 -3.98
C ARG A 38 10.05 2.72 -4.91
N ASP A 39 9.83 2.31 -6.14
CA ASP A 39 9.13 3.14 -7.14
C ASP A 39 7.67 3.39 -6.70
N GLY A 40 6.98 2.38 -6.12
CA GLY A 40 5.66 2.53 -5.53
C GLY A 40 5.62 3.51 -4.36
N ILE A 41 6.54 3.38 -3.39
CA ILE A 41 6.65 4.30 -2.25
C ILE A 41 6.91 5.74 -2.73
N VAL A 42 7.80 5.93 -3.70
CA VAL A 42 8.11 7.26 -4.25
C VAL A 42 6.92 7.87 -4.98
N ALA A 43 6.16 7.06 -5.73
CA ALA A 43 4.95 7.51 -6.40
C ALA A 43 3.91 7.99 -5.38
N THR A 44 3.56 7.16 -4.39
CA THR A 44 2.61 7.51 -3.32
C THR A 44 3.07 8.74 -2.54
N TRP A 45 4.36 8.86 -2.22
CA TRP A 45 4.90 10.05 -1.56
C TRP A 45 4.68 11.32 -2.36
N ARG A 46 4.75 11.27 -3.69
CA ARG A 46 4.56 12.45 -4.55
C ARG A 46 3.10 12.82 -4.72
N GLU A 47 2.24 11.84 -4.81
CA GLU A 47 0.84 12.01 -5.18
C GLU A 47 -0.05 12.20 -3.95
N GLU A 48 0.24 11.49 -2.82
CA GLU A 48 -0.62 11.44 -1.66
C GLU A 48 -0.12 12.33 -0.50
N SER A 49 -0.92 13.31 -0.13
CA SER A 49 -0.61 14.19 1.02
C SER A 49 -0.78 13.45 2.37
N ALA A 50 -1.75 12.54 2.48
CA ALA A 50 -1.97 11.72 3.65
C ALA A 50 -0.76 10.84 3.94
N PHE A 51 -0.25 10.14 2.95
CA PHE A 51 0.94 9.30 3.09
C PHE A 51 2.17 10.07 3.58
N ARG A 52 2.38 11.31 3.08
CA ARG A 52 3.48 12.16 3.59
C ARG A 52 3.35 12.48 5.06
N GLN A 53 2.13 12.83 5.52
CA GLN A 53 1.87 13.11 6.93
C GLN A 53 2.10 11.87 7.79
N GLU A 54 1.60 10.73 7.38
CA GLU A 54 1.78 9.46 8.09
C GLU A 54 3.25 9.04 8.18
N VAL A 55 4.02 9.19 7.11
CA VAL A 55 5.48 8.94 7.15
C VAL A 55 6.18 9.90 8.09
N CYS A 56 5.84 11.19 8.11
CA CYS A 56 6.40 12.14 9.08
C CYS A 56 6.10 11.71 10.53
N ILE A 57 4.88 11.27 10.81
CA ILE A 57 4.50 10.74 12.12
C ILE A 57 5.29 9.46 12.44
N ALA A 58 5.42 8.55 11.48
CA ALA A 58 6.15 7.30 11.63
C ALA A 58 7.64 7.52 11.94
N VAL A 59 8.28 8.51 11.29
CA VAL A 59 9.69 8.89 11.55
C VAL A 59 9.89 9.35 13.00
N VAL A 60 8.87 9.90 13.64
CA VAL A 60 8.90 10.29 15.06
C VAL A 60 8.55 9.12 15.98
N LEU A 61 7.45 8.42 15.68
CA LEU A 61 6.93 7.37 16.57
C LEU A 61 7.79 6.11 16.60
N LEU A 62 8.39 5.69 15.47
CA LEU A 62 9.23 4.50 15.45
C LEU A 62 10.45 4.62 16.38
N PRO A 63 11.28 5.68 16.33
CA PRO A 63 12.34 5.86 17.32
C PRO A 63 11.82 5.88 18.75
N ILE A 64 10.70 6.57 19.03
CA ILE A 64 10.09 6.60 20.36
C ILE A 64 9.76 5.18 20.83
N ALA A 65 9.12 4.34 20.00
CA ALA A 65 8.80 2.96 20.33
C ALA A 65 10.04 2.14 20.75
N PHE A 66 11.20 2.40 20.12
CA PHE A 66 12.45 1.70 20.45
C PHE A 66 13.12 2.23 21.71
N LEU A 67 12.92 3.49 22.05
CA LEU A 67 13.55 4.13 23.23
C LEU A 67 12.71 4.00 24.51
N MET A 68 11.43 3.66 24.40
CA MET A 68 10.54 3.53 25.55
C MET A 68 10.89 2.34 26.46
N PRO A 69 10.71 2.48 27.79
CA PRO A 69 10.95 1.41 28.77
C PRO A 69 9.76 0.44 28.81
N VAL A 70 9.53 -0.25 27.69
CA VAL A 70 8.45 -1.23 27.50
C VAL A 70 9.04 -2.61 27.19
N THR A 71 8.25 -3.67 27.35
CA THR A 71 8.65 -5.03 26.99
C THR A 71 8.92 -5.16 25.48
N SER A 72 9.68 -6.20 25.09
CA SER A 72 9.96 -6.45 23.66
C SER A 72 8.69 -6.70 22.86
N ALA A 73 7.68 -7.34 23.44
CA ALA A 73 6.38 -7.58 22.78
C ALA A 73 5.62 -6.27 22.56
N GLU A 74 5.53 -5.41 23.57
CA GLU A 74 4.90 -4.09 23.45
C GLU A 74 5.61 -3.20 22.43
N ARG A 75 6.94 -3.23 22.41
CA ARG A 75 7.74 -2.49 21.41
C ARG A 75 7.45 -2.93 19.99
N VAL A 76 7.34 -4.23 19.75
CA VAL A 76 6.94 -4.77 18.45
C VAL A 76 5.52 -4.35 18.08
N LEU A 77 4.58 -4.37 19.02
CA LEU A 77 3.19 -3.91 18.78
C LEU A 77 3.13 -2.43 18.45
N LEU A 78 3.85 -1.56 19.16
CA LEU A 78 3.94 -0.14 18.87
C LEU A 78 4.47 0.10 17.46
N ALA A 79 5.59 -0.54 17.10
CA ALA A 79 6.17 -0.38 15.76
C ALA A 79 5.26 -0.96 14.67
N ALA A 80 4.67 -2.14 14.89
CA ALA A 80 3.80 -2.80 13.93
C ALA A 80 2.52 -1.98 13.67
N SER A 81 1.94 -1.34 14.68
CA SER A 81 0.76 -0.50 14.50
C SER A 81 1.03 0.72 13.60
N VAL A 82 2.20 1.34 13.73
CA VAL A 82 2.62 2.46 12.86
C VAL A 82 2.85 1.98 11.43
N LEU A 83 3.55 0.85 11.26
CA LEU A 83 3.80 0.28 9.93
C LEU A 83 2.52 -0.22 9.27
N LEU A 84 1.52 -0.67 10.05
CA LEU A 84 0.20 -1.08 9.54
C LEU A 84 -0.53 0.09 8.89
N VAL A 85 -0.49 1.28 9.48
CA VAL A 85 -1.10 2.48 8.89
C VAL A 85 -0.47 2.75 7.51
N LEU A 86 0.85 2.81 7.42
CA LEU A 86 1.55 3.03 6.16
C LEU A 86 1.25 1.94 5.12
N LEU A 87 1.13 0.68 5.55
CA LEU A 87 0.79 -0.44 4.66
C LEU A 87 -0.62 -0.27 4.08
N VAL A 88 -1.60 0.06 4.93
CA VAL A 88 -2.99 0.23 4.48
C VAL A 88 -3.14 1.45 3.59
N GLU A 89 -2.41 2.53 3.86
CA GLU A 89 -2.39 3.72 2.99
C GLU A 89 -1.80 3.41 1.61
N LEU A 90 -0.71 2.65 1.52
CA LEU A 90 -0.17 2.18 0.24
C LEU A 90 -1.17 1.34 -0.55
N ILE A 91 -1.96 0.49 0.13
CA ILE A 91 -3.02 -0.30 -0.51
C ILE A 91 -4.15 0.62 -0.97
N ASN A 92 -4.58 1.58 -0.16
CA ASN A 92 -5.59 2.57 -0.52
C ASN A 92 -5.18 3.35 -1.78
N SER A 93 -3.97 3.92 -1.80
CA SER A 93 -3.42 4.62 -2.96
C SER A 93 -3.39 3.75 -4.22
N SER A 94 -3.07 2.45 -4.07
CA SER A 94 -3.07 1.52 -5.21
C SER A 94 -4.48 1.27 -5.76
N ILE A 95 -5.49 1.22 -4.90
CA ILE A 95 -6.91 1.09 -5.30
C ILE A 95 -7.36 2.35 -6.04
N GLU A 96 -7.04 3.53 -5.52
CA GLU A 96 -7.38 4.81 -6.15
C GLU A 96 -6.75 4.94 -7.52
N ALA A 97 -5.45 4.69 -7.65
CA ALA A 97 -4.74 4.69 -8.92
C ALA A 97 -5.33 3.70 -9.94
N ALA A 98 -5.73 2.50 -9.49
CA ALA A 98 -6.37 1.51 -10.35
C ALA A 98 -7.74 1.98 -10.87
N ILE A 99 -8.55 2.57 -10.01
CA ILE A 99 -9.88 3.09 -10.35
C ILE A 99 -9.76 4.27 -11.32
N ASP A 100 -8.88 5.23 -11.04
CA ASP A 100 -8.69 6.42 -11.88
C ASP A 100 -8.10 6.06 -13.24
N ARG A 101 -7.35 4.97 -13.34
CA ARG A 101 -6.88 4.40 -14.62
C ARG A 101 -8.01 3.83 -15.47
N ILE A 102 -9.09 3.30 -14.85
CA ILE A 102 -10.23 2.73 -15.57
C ILE A 102 -11.10 3.84 -16.16
N SER A 103 -11.51 4.82 -15.35
CA SER A 103 -12.29 5.99 -15.79
C SER A 103 -12.25 7.08 -14.73
N LEU A 104 -12.19 8.33 -15.17
CA LEU A 104 -12.37 9.51 -14.34
C LEU A 104 -13.86 9.89 -14.18
N GLU A 105 -14.76 9.21 -14.88
CA GLU A 105 -16.21 9.43 -14.73
C GLU A 105 -16.69 8.88 -13.39
N ARG A 106 -17.62 9.59 -12.76
CA ARG A 106 -18.20 9.17 -11.50
C ARG A 106 -19.09 7.94 -11.70
N HIS A 107 -18.69 6.83 -11.10
CA HIS A 107 -19.47 5.60 -11.08
C HIS A 107 -19.65 5.15 -9.64
N GLU A 108 -20.84 4.68 -9.28
CA GLU A 108 -21.19 4.28 -7.89
C GLU A 108 -20.23 3.25 -7.30
N LEU A 109 -19.88 2.20 -8.05
CA LEU A 109 -18.95 1.16 -7.59
C LEU A 109 -17.52 1.69 -7.42
N SER A 110 -17.08 2.63 -8.26
CA SER A 110 -15.78 3.28 -8.13
C SER A 110 -15.72 4.14 -6.86
N GLY A 111 -16.76 4.93 -6.59
CA GLY A 111 -16.89 5.68 -5.34
C GLY A 111 -16.88 4.77 -4.13
N ARG A 112 -17.71 3.72 -4.12
CA ARG A 112 -17.75 2.75 -3.03
C ARG A 112 -16.40 2.07 -2.76
N ALA A 113 -15.63 1.74 -3.80
CA ALA A 113 -14.32 1.12 -3.61
C ALA A 113 -13.31 2.08 -2.98
N LYS A 114 -13.30 3.37 -3.38
CA LYS A 114 -12.49 4.42 -2.76
C LYS A 114 -12.89 4.65 -1.29
N ASP A 115 -14.19 4.72 -1.00
CA ASP A 115 -14.71 4.88 0.37
C ASP A 115 -14.29 3.70 1.27
N CYS A 116 -14.31 2.47 0.76
CA CYS A 116 -13.84 1.30 1.50
C CYS A 116 -12.33 1.35 1.78
N GLY A 117 -11.54 1.81 0.83
CA GLY A 117 -10.10 2.01 1.02
C GLY A 117 -9.82 3.03 2.13
N SER A 118 -10.44 4.20 2.05
CA SER A 118 -10.32 5.25 3.07
C SER A 118 -10.83 4.79 4.45
N ALA A 119 -11.91 4.02 4.51
CA ALA A 119 -12.39 3.42 5.74
C ALA A 119 -11.38 2.45 6.36
N ALA A 120 -10.67 1.66 5.54
CA ALA A 120 -9.61 0.76 6.01
C ALA A 120 -8.44 1.54 6.64
N VAL A 121 -8.03 2.67 6.06
CA VAL A 121 -7.03 3.58 6.66
C VAL A 121 -7.51 4.08 8.02
N THR A 122 -8.77 4.53 8.11
CA THR A 122 -9.36 4.97 9.37
C THR A 122 -9.29 3.89 10.45
N VAL A 123 -9.63 2.65 10.11
CA VAL A 123 -9.52 1.51 11.05
C VAL A 123 -8.07 1.28 11.49
N ALA A 124 -7.11 1.36 10.57
CA ALA A 124 -5.70 1.21 10.90
C ALA A 124 -5.21 2.32 11.87
N LEU A 125 -5.64 3.56 11.64
CA LEU A 125 -5.36 4.68 12.55
C LEU A 125 -5.96 4.46 13.96
N VAL A 126 -7.19 3.97 14.04
CA VAL A 126 -7.83 3.63 15.34
C VAL A 126 -7.03 2.54 16.06
N ILE A 127 -6.59 1.48 15.35
CA ILE A 127 -5.74 0.44 15.92
C ILE A 127 -4.44 1.05 16.45
N GLY A 128 -3.79 1.93 15.70
CA GLY A 128 -2.58 2.64 16.11
C GLY A 128 -2.81 3.44 17.39
N VAL A 129 -3.81 4.32 17.41
CA VAL A 129 -4.14 5.14 18.57
C VAL A 129 -4.46 4.29 19.80
N MET A 130 -5.25 3.23 19.64
CA MET A 130 -5.56 2.30 20.75
C MET A 130 -4.31 1.64 21.29
N THR A 131 -3.45 1.10 20.42
CA THR A 131 -2.21 0.42 20.81
C THR A 131 -1.30 1.35 21.62
N TRP A 132 -1.07 2.57 21.11
CA TRP A 132 -0.24 3.57 21.79
C TRP A 132 -0.88 4.05 23.10
N SER A 133 -2.20 4.25 23.15
CA SER A 133 -2.89 4.69 24.35
C SER A 133 -2.81 3.64 25.47
N VAL A 134 -3.00 2.37 25.14
CA VAL A 134 -2.96 1.26 26.12
C VAL A 134 -1.56 1.05 26.68
N ILE A 135 -0.53 1.10 25.83
CA ILE A 135 0.85 0.82 26.25
C ILE A 135 1.48 2.06 26.89
N CYS A 136 1.33 3.24 26.30
CA CYS A 136 2.01 4.45 26.77
C CYS A 136 1.21 5.23 27.81
N GLY A 137 -0.09 5.08 27.86
CA GLY A 137 -0.97 5.80 28.80
C GLY A 137 -0.59 5.59 30.27
N PRO A 138 -0.41 4.34 30.74
CA PRO A 138 0.02 4.08 32.13
C PRO A 138 1.38 4.68 32.47
N LEU A 139 2.33 4.65 31.52
CA LEU A 139 3.68 5.23 31.71
C LEU A 139 3.60 6.76 31.83
N ALA A 140 2.85 7.40 30.97
CA ALA A 140 2.62 8.85 31.02
C ALA A 140 1.94 9.27 32.34
N TRP A 141 0.95 8.49 32.81
CA TRP A 141 0.26 8.75 34.06
C TRP A 141 1.19 8.61 35.29
N GLN A 142 2.04 7.58 35.33
CA GLN A 142 3.03 7.38 36.39
C GLN A 142 4.04 8.53 36.41
N TRP A 143 4.54 8.94 35.25
CA TRP A 143 5.45 10.07 35.12
C TRP A 143 4.84 11.37 35.65
N LEU A 144 3.58 11.66 35.25
CA LEU A 144 2.87 12.84 35.69
C LEU A 144 2.69 12.88 37.21
N ARG A 145 2.29 11.75 37.82
CA ARG A 145 2.15 11.65 39.28
C ARG A 145 3.46 11.82 40.07
N ALA A 146 4.59 11.50 39.45
CA ALA A 146 5.89 11.63 40.10
C ALA A 146 6.44 13.07 40.07
N HIS A 147 5.88 13.95 39.21
CA HIS A 147 6.37 15.32 39.00
C HIS A 147 5.33 16.41 39.37
N LEU A 148 4.13 16.02 39.82
CA LEU A 148 3.12 16.88 40.44
C LEU A 148 3.02 16.61 41.94
#